data_607455e5600529ed859b37a9afa15e80
#
_entry.id   607455e5600529ed859b37a9afa15e80
#
_cell.length_a   1.000
_cell.length_b   1.000
_cell.length_c   1.000
_cell.angle_alpha   90.00
_cell.angle_beta   90.00
_cell.angle_gamma   90.00
#
_symmetry.space_group_name_H-M   'P 1'
#
loop_
_entity.id
_entity.type
_entity.pdbx_description
1 polymer ?
#
loop_
_entity_poly.entity_id
_entity_poly.type
_entity_poly.pdbx_seq_one_letter_code
_entity_poly.pdbx_strand_id
1 'polypeptide(L)'
;MMRKILHVDMDAFFASVEQRDHPEWRGKPVIVGGKPNQRGVVSTCSYEARAFGVRSAMPTAKAMKLCPQAILTPGRYQLYKEVSAQVHEVFRTYTDLIEPLSIDEAYLDVTENKKGINSATVIAHSIQKDVYEKTGLTCSVGVSFNKFLAKMASGYHKPSGVTVITPENAKEFIRTIPIEDFYGVGKVSAEKLKQAGILTGEDLFPLSKEELEKKFGTLGPRLYLQVRGESNDQLTLHRERKSIGTERTLIKDTTDHGILTGYLEEFAQELERMLKKRSLACRTVTLKLRDLEFNTMTKSVTMRDYLNKQEEIYSIALQLFEEMMQERPIRLIGLTVSHLENTNRLYKQLKLF
;
A
#
# COMPACT_ATOMS: atom_id res chain seq x y z
N MET A 1 -26.28 7.20 16.73
CA MET A 1 -26.45 6.08 15.75
C MET A 1 -25.11 5.39 15.61
N MET A 2 -25.07 4.05 15.60
CA MET A 2 -23.83 3.27 15.46
C MET A 2 -23.29 3.42 14.04
N ARG A 3 -21.98 3.66 13.90
CA ARG A 3 -21.33 3.78 12.58
C ARG A 3 -21.40 2.47 11.81
N LYS A 4 -21.47 2.58 10.49
CA LYS A 4 -21.48 1.46 9.54
C LYS A 4 -20.33 1.65 8.57
N ILE A 5 -19.21 0.98 8.85
CA ILE A 5 -17.99 1.07 8.06
C ILE A 5 -17.82 -0.19 7.23
N LEU A 6 -17.65 -0.03 5.94
CA LEU A 6 -17.25 -1.09 5.03
C LEU A 6 -15.77 -0.94 4.71
N HIS A 7 -15.07 -2.06 4.61
CA HIS A 7 -13.79 -2.16 3.93
C HIS A 7 -13.99 -3.04 2.71
N VAL A 8 -13.80 -2.48 1.51
CA VAL A 8 -13.89 -3.19 0.24
C VAL A 8 -12.50 -3.42 -0.30
N ASP A 9 -12.21 -4.65 -0.72
CA ASP A 9 -10.88 -5.09 -1.18
C ASP A 9 -11.05 -6.00 -2.39
N MET A 10 -10.49 -5.62 -3.53
CA MET A 10 -10.61 -6.38 -4.78
C MET A 10 -9.84 -7.70 -4.69
N ASP A 11 -10.43 -8.77 -5.18
CA ASP A 11 -9.87 -10.11 -5.10
C ASP A 11 -8.73 -10.29 -6.12
N ALA A 12 -7.50 -10.50 -5.64
CA ALA A 12 -6.29 -10.70 -6.45
C ALA A 12 -6.17 -9.71 -7.62
N PHE A 13 -6.41 -8.43 -7.37
CA PHE A 13 -6.79 -7.38 -8.32
C PHE A 13 -6.07 -7.44 -9.66
N PHE A 14 -4.75 -7.29 -9.71
CA PHE A 14 -4.03 -7.28 -10.99
C PHE A 14 -4.16 -8.61 -11.75
N ALA A 15 -4.04 -9.73 -11.04
CA ALA A 15 -4.19 -11.04 -11.67
C ALA A 15 -5.61 -11.28 -12.18
N SER A 16 -6.62 -10.79 -11.45
CA SER A 16 -8.03 -10.89 -11.87
C SER A 16 -8.33 -10.02 -13.10
N VAL A 17 -7.71 -8.83 -13.21
CA VAL A 17 -7.78 -8.01 -14.45
C VAL A 17 -7.15 -8.76 -15.62
N GLU A 18 -5.99 -9.41 -15.43
CA GLU A 18 -5.35 -10.20 -16.48
C GLU A 18 -6.22 -11.41 -16.90
N GLN A 19 -6.77 -12.16 -15.95
CA GLN A 19 -7.67 -13.29 -16.23
C GLN A 19 -9.00 -12.86 -16.87
N ARG A 20 -9.48 -11.64 -16.58
CA ARG A 20 -10.66 -11.06 -17.24
C ARG A 20 -10.40 -10.78 -18.72
N ASP A 21 -9.28 -10.12 -18.99
CA ASP A 21 -8.92 -9.67 -20.34
C ASP A 21 -8.37 -10.79 -21.22
N HIS A 22 -7.92 -11.90 -20.60
CA HIS A 22 -7.43 -13.11 -21.24
C HIS A 22 -8.27 -14.31 -20.78
N PRO A 23 -9.45 -14.55 -21.38
CA PRO A 23 -10.35 -15.61 -20.95
C PRO A 23 -9.72 -17.01 -20.92
N GLU A 24 -8.72 -17.26 -21.76
CA GLU A 24 -7.94 -18.50 -21.79
C GLU A 24 -7.04 -18.72 -20.56
N TRP A 25 -6.86 -17.68 -19.71
CA TRP A 25 -6.11 -17.75 -18.45
C TRP A 25 -7.01 -18.01 -17.23
N ARG A 26 -8.32 -18.01 -17.41
CA ARG A 26 -9.27 -18.28 -16.32
C ARG A 26 -9.06 -19.68 -15.76
N GLY A 27 -9.03 -19.79 -14.43
CA GLY A 27 -8.78 -21.05 -13.74
C GLY A 27 -7.32 -21.54 -13.80
N LYS A 28 -6.41 -20.76 -14.42
CA LYS A 28 -4.98 -21.08 -14.48
C LYS A 28 -4.20 -20.19 -13.49
N PRO A 29 -3.07 -20.68 -12.95
CA PRO A 29 -2.23 -19.87 -12.11
C PRO A 29 -1.59 -18.73 -12.92
N VAL A 30 -1.89 -17.48 -12.54
CA VAL A 30 -1.35 -16.26 -13.14
C VAL A 30 -0.52 -15.51 -12.11
N ILE A 31 0.66 -15.06 -12.51
CA ILE A 31 1.58 -14.25 -11.72
C ILE A 31 1.81 -12.94 -12.48
N VAL A 32 1.47 -11.81 -11.85
CA VAL A 32 1.81 -10.48 -12.35
C VAL A 32 3.08 -10.03 -11.64
N GLY A 33 4.15 -9.76 -12.38
CA GLY A 33 5.41 -9.40 -11.77
C GLY A 33 6.55 -9.16 -12.74
N GLY A 34 7.70 -8.80 -12.18
CA GLY A 34 8.94 -8.63 -12.94
C GLY A 34 9.56 -9.95 -13.40
N LYS A 35 10.48 -9.89 -14.36
CA LYS A 35 11.16 -11.07 -14.91
C LYS A 35 12.02 -11.78 -13.86
N PRO A 36 12.04 -13.12 -13.81
CA PRO A 36 12.75 -13.89 -12.80
C PRO A 36 14.27 -13.70 -12.85
N ASN A 37 14.85 -13.45 -14.03
CA ASN A 37 16.28 -13.23 -14.25
C ASN A 37 16.71 -11.77 -14.08
N GLN A 38 15.78 -10.85 -13.74
CA GLN A 38 16.03 -9.42 -13.55
C GLN A 38 15.69 -8.95 -12.14
N ARG A 39 15.82 -9.83 -11.12
CA ARG A 39 15.46 -9.54 -9.72
C ARG A 39 14.01 -9.12 -9.55
N GLY A 40 13.11 -9.56 -10.47
CA GLY A 40 11.71 -9.29 -10.42
C GLY A 40 11.05 -9.86 -9.17
N VAL A 41 10.00 -9.20 -8.72
CA VAL A 41 9.14 -9.65 -7.62
C VAL A 41 7.70 -9.80 -8.11
N VAL A 42 6.95 -10.66 -7.43
CA VAL A 42 5.52 -10.83 -7.63
C VAL A 42 4.80 -9.58 -7.12
N SER A 43 4.10 -8.87 -8.00
CA SER A 43 3.21 -7.77 -7.60
C SER A 43 1.92 -8.32 -7.02
N THR A 44 1.28 -9.24 -7.75
CA THR A 44 0.15 -10.05 -7.26
C THR A 44 0.08 -11.38 -7.99
N CYS A 45 -0.73 -12.30 -7.49
CA CYS A 45 -0.95 -13.59 -8.12
C CYS A 45 -2.39 -14.06 -7.92
N SER A 46 -2.91 -14.84 -8.88
CA SER A 46 -4.25 -15.42 -8.82
C SER A 46 -4.40 -16.43 -7.66
N TYR A 47 -5.62 -16.76 -7.31
CA TYR A 47 -5.88 -17.74 -6.23
C TYR A 47 -5.35 -19.12 -6.59
N GLU A 48 -5.37 -19.49 -7.86
CA GLU A 48 -4.77 -20.72 -8.36
C GLU A 48 -3.26 -20.75 -8.10
N ALA A 49 -2.54 -19.64 -8.31
CA ALA A 49 -1.12 -19.55 -8.01
C ALA A 49 -0.86 -19.54 -6.49
N ARG A 50 -1.75 -18.92 -5.70
CA ARG A 50 -1.66 -18.93 -4.21
C ARG A 50 -1.77 -20.33 -3.62
N ALA A 51 -2.51 -21.25 -4.26
CA ALA A 51 -2.58 -22.65 -3.85
C ALA A 51 -1.22 -23.37 -3.89
N PHE A 52 -0.29 -22.94 -4.75
CA PHE A 52 1.09 -23.42 -4.80
C PHE A 52 2.05 -22.66 -3.85
N GLY A 53 1.53 -21.80 -2.97
CA GLY A 53 2.34 -21.05 -2.03
C GLY A 53 2.94 -19.74 -2.59
N VAL A 54 2.57 -19.33 -3.80
CA VAL A 54 2.99 -18.02 -4.35
C VAL A 54 2.32 -16.89 -3.60
N ARG A 55 3.08 -15.82 -3.29
CA ARG A 55 2.59 -14.64 -2.55
C ARG A 55 3.19 -13.36 -3.15
N SER A 56 2.50 -12.23 -2.96
CA SER A 56 3.02 -10.89 -3.28
C SER A 56 4.34 -10.63 -2.56
N ALA A 57 5.20 -9.81 -3.16
CA ALA A 57 6.56 -9.50 -2.74
C ALA A 57 7.57 -10.66 -2.79
N MET A 58 7.15 -11.89 -3.16
CA MET A 58 8.05 -13.01 -3.36
C MET A 58 8.94 -12.76 -4.59
N PRO A 59 10.26 -13.12 -4.57
CA PRO A 59 11.06 -13.12 -5.79
C PRO A 59 10.40 -13.98 -6.89
N THR A 60 10.26 -13.43 -8.10
CA THR A 60 9.60 -14.14 -9.21
C THR A 60 10.29 -15.46 -9.54
N ALA A 61 11.63 -15.52 -9.43
CA ALA A 61 12.36 -16.77 -9.60
C ALA A 61 11.95 -17.86 -8.60
N LYS A 62 11.65 -17.49 -7.34
CA LYS A 62 11.12 -18.43 -6.33
C LYS A 62 9.67 -18.81 -6.66
N ALA A 63 8.85 -17.85 -7.05
CA ALA A 63 7.45 -18.11 -7.42
C ALA A 63 7.33 -19.09 -8.59
N MET A 64 8.17 -18.94 -9.62
CA MET A 64 8.22 -19.85 -10.77
C MET A 64 8.74 -21.25 -10.42
N LYS A 65 9.56 -21.39 -9.36
CA LYS A 65 9.93 -22.73 -8.84
C LYS A 65 8.79 -23.41 -8.10
N LEU A 66 7.95 -22.62 -7.38
CA LEU A 66 6.78 -23.16 -6.67
C LEU A 66 5.64 -23.52 -7.62
N CYS A 67 5.47 -22.78 -8.70
CA CYS A 67 4.42 -22.97 -9.68
C CYS A 67 4.97 -22.81 -11.11
N PRO A 68 5.70 -23.86 -11.63
CA PRO A 68 6.35 -23.78 -12.95
C PRO A 68 5.38 -23.60 -14.11
N GLN A 69 4.12 -24.05 -13.96
CA GLN A 69 3.07 -23.92 -14.96
C GLN A 69 2.37 -22.56 -14.95
N ALA A 70 2.75 -21.65 -14.03
CA ALA A 70 2.12 -20.33 -13.94
C ALA A 70 2.42 -19.48 -15.17
N ILE A 71 1.40 -18.76 -15.60
CA ILE A 71 1.53 -17.73 -16.63
C ILE A 71 2.12 -16.47 -15.95
N LEU A 72 3.33 -16.12 -16.34
CA LEU A 72 3.98 -14.90 -15.87
C LEU A 72 3.74 -13.77 -16.87
N THR A 73 3.14 -12.67 -16.40
CA THR A 73 2.86 -11.48 -17.20
C THR A 73 3.40 -10.21 -16.54
N PRO A 74 3.89 -9.22 -17.30
CA PRO A 74 4.21 -7.91 -16.74
C PRO A 74 2.94 -7.18 -16.33
N GLY A 75 3.07 -6.26 -15.34
CA GLY A 75 1.93 -5.48 -14.89
C GLY A 75 1.54 -4.37 -15.88
N ARG A 76 0.24 -4.21 -16.16
CA ARG A 76 -0.35 -3.13 -16.96
C ARG A 76 -0.89 -2.02 -16.03
N TYR A 77 -0.01 -1.39 -15.28
CA TYR A 77 -0.38 -0.51 -14.15
C TYR A 77 -1.35 0.63 -14.51
N GLN A 78 -1.25 1.17 -15.74
CA GLN A 78 -2.18 2.21 -16.19
C GLN A 78 -3.61 1.67 -16.33
N LEU A 79 -3.76 0.47 -16.90
CA LEU A 79 -5.06 -0.22 -16.98
C LEU A 79 -5.63 -0.49 -15.58
N TYR A 80 -4.79 -0.94 -14.64
CA TYR A 80 -5.26 -1.18 -13.26
C TYR A 80 -5.79 0.10 -12.60
N LYS A 81 -5.17 1.26 -12.86
CA LYS A 81 -5.71 2.55 -12.40
C LYS A 81 -7.07 2.90 -13.02
N GLU A 82 -7.25 2.60 -14.30
CA GLU A 82 -8.52 2.85 -15.00
C GLU A 82 -9.63 1.97 -14.43
N VAL A 83 -9.34 0.68 -14.19
CA VAL A 83 -10.28 -0.25 -13.55
C VAL A 83 -10.58 0.19 -12.10
N SER A 84 -9.55 0.58 -11.35
CA SER A 84 -9.71 1.15 -9.99
C SER A 84 -10.65 2.38 -10.00
N ALA A 85 -10.50 3.27 -10.98
CA ALA A 85 -11.38 4.43 -11.10
C ALA A 85 -12.85 4.03 -11.31
N GLN A 86 -13.12 2.98 -12.12
CA GLN A 86 -14.47 2.42 -12.32
C GLN A 86 -15.04 1.83 -11.03
N VAL A 87 -14.22 1.12 -10.24
CA VAL A 87 -14.61 0.61 -8.92
C VAL A 87 -14.98 1.77 -7.99
N HIS A 88 -14.17 2.82 -7.94
CA HIS A 88 -14.45 4.01 -7.14
C HIS A 88 -15.70 4.79 -7.61
N GLU A 89 -16.04 4.75 -8.90
CA GLU A 89 -17.33 5.28 -9.39
C GLU A 89 -18.50 4.54 -8.75
N VAL A 90 -18.43 3.21 -8.67
CA VAL A 90 -19.45 2.40 -7.98
C VAL A 90 -19.57 2.84 -6.52
N PHE A 91 -18.44 2.97 -5.79
CA PHE A 91 -18.47 3.37 -4.38
C PHE A 91 -19.17 4.73 -4.17
N ARG A 92 -18.91 5.71 -5.05
CA ARG A 92 -19.53 7.04 -4.99
C ARG A 92 -21.06 7.03 -5.19
N THR A 93 -21.63 5.98 -5.76
CA THR A 93 -23.08 5.83 -5.83
C THR A 93 -23.73 5.54 -4.48
N TYR A 94 -22.92 5.06 -3.49
CA TYR A 94 -23.38 4.73 -2.15
C TYR A 94 -23.05 5.80 -1.12
N THR A 95 -21.86 6.40 -1.19
CA THR A 95 -21.41 7.42 -0.23
C THR A 95 -20.32 8.30 -0.82
N ASP A 96 -20.17 9.53 -0.31
CA ASP A 96 -19.02 10.39 -0.60
C ASP A 96 -17.91 10.21 0.46
N LEU A 97 -18.22 9.56 1.58
CA LEU A 97 -17.27 9.30 2.66
C LEU A 97 -16.44 8.05 2.35
N ILE A 98 -15.44 8.24 1.48
CA ILE A 98 -14.55 7.18 0.99
C ILE A 98 -13.11 7.54 1.34
N GLU A 99 -12.40 6.62 2.01
CA GLU A 99 -10.96 6.69 2.25
C GLU A 99 -10.25 5.63 1.44
N PRO A 100 -9.61 5.97 0.29
CA PRO A 100 -8.77 5.04 -0.44
C PRO A 100 -7.51 4.68 0.35
N LEU A 101 -7.18 3.39 0.45
CA LEU A 101 -5.94 2.91 1.05
C LEU A 101 -4.89 2.57 0.00
N SER A 102 -5.35 1.96 -1.10
CA SER A 102 -4.55 1.58 -2.27
C SER A 102 -5.39 1.77 -3.54
N ILE A 103 -4.95 1.23 -4.68
CA ILE A 103 -5.73 1.26 -5.91
C ILE A 103 -6.82 0.17 -5.95
N ASP A 104 -6.81 -0.76 -5.01
CA ASP A 104 -7.70 -1.92 -4.95
C ASP A 104 -8.51 -2.02 -3.66
N GLU A 105 -8.32 -1.11 -2.70
CA GLU A 105 -9.05 -1.15 -1.43
C GLU A 105 -9.42 0.24 -0.91
N ALA A 106 -10.58 0.32 -0.26
CA ALA A 106 -11.06 1.55 0.37
C ALA A 106 -11.96 1.25 1.58
N TYR A 107 -11.98 2.20 2.53
CA TYR A 107 -13.03 2.31 3.52
C TYR A 107 -14.18 3.18 3.01
N LEU A 108 -15.40 2.76 3.31
CA LEU A 108 -16.62 3.50 3.04
C LEU A 108 -17.41 3.68 4.35
N ASP A 109 -17.76 4.91 4.70
CA ASP A 109 -18.75 5.14 5.74
C ASP A 109 -20.13 5.21 5.09
N VAL A 110 -20.97 4.20 5.38
CA VAL A 110 -22.32 4.07 4.84
C VAL A 110 -23.37 4.25 5.92
N THR A 111 -23.01 4.87 7.05
CA THR A 111 -23.93 5.19 8.16
C THR A 111 -25.13 5.98 7.64
N GLU A 112 -24.84 7.02 6.86
CA GLU A 112 -25.80 7.77 6.05
C GLU A 112 -25.40 7.59 4.58
N ASN A 113 -26.18 6.80 3.83
CA ASN A 113 -25.84 6.45 2.46
C ASN A 113 -26.85 7.01 1.46
N LYS A 114 -26.40 7.23 0.23
CA LYS A 114 -27.19 7.85 -0.85
C LYS A 114 -28.37 7.00 -1.34
N LYS A 115 -28.36 5.70 -1.06
CA LYS A 115 -29.41 4.76 -1.50
C LYS A 115 -30.54 4.60 -0.47
N GLY A 116 -30.41 5.19 0.74
CA GLY A 116 -31.38 5.04 1.82
C GLY A 116 -31.49 3.61 2.35
N ILE A 117 -30.46 2.78 2.18
CA ILE A 117 -30.45 1.39 2.62
C ILE A 117 -30.01 1.32 4.09
N ASN A 118 -30.85 0.80 4.96
CA ASN A 118 -30.56 0.73 6.39
C ASN A 118 -29.55 -0.36 6.77
N SER A 119 -29.44 -1.43 5.98
CA SER A 119 -28.54 -2.57 6.29
C SER A 119 -27.20 -2.41 5.58
N ALA A 120 -26.10 -2.31 6.34
CA ALA A 120 -24.74 -2.30 5.81
C ALA A 120 -24.38 -3.60 5.08
N THR A 121 -24.92 -4.74 5.52
CA THR A 121 -24.74 -6.04 4.85
C THR A 121 -25.39 -6.05 3.48
N VAL A 122 -26.60 -5.49 3.34
CA VAL A 122 -27.26 -5.35 2.03
C VAL A 122 -26.45 -4.44 1.12
N ILE A 123 -25.93 -3.32 1.64
CA ILE A 123 -25.03 -2.41 0.89
C ILE A 123 -23.77 -3.17 0.42
N ALA A 124 -23.15 -3.99 1.27
CA ALA A 124 -21.97 -4.76 0.92
C ALA A 124 -22.23 -5.70 -0.28
N HIS A 125 -23.32 -6.46 -0.25
CA HIS A 125 -23.71 -7.32 -1.38
C HIS A 125 -24.07 -6.54 -2.63
N SER A 126 -24.74 -5.40 -2.48
CA SER A 126 -25.05 -4.51 -3.61
C SER A 126 -23.78 -3.96 -4.26
N ILE A 127 -22.79 -3.55 -3.45
CA ILE A 127 -21.49 -3.11 -3.96
C ILE A 127 -20.77 -4.24 -4.71
N GLN A 128 -20.74 -5.47 -4.17
CA GLN A 128 -20.15 -6.62 -4.87
C GLN A 128 -20.79 -6.83 -6.23
N LYS A 129 -22.13 -6.79 -6.29
CA LYS A 129 -22.88 -6.94 -7.53
C LYS A 129 -22.54 -5.81 -8.52
N ASP A 130 -22.66 -4.55 -8.10
CA ASP A 130 -22.44 -3.39 -8.97
C ASP A 130 -20.97 -3.33 -9.47
N VAL A 131 -20.00 -3.69 -8.63
CA VAL A 131 -18.58 -3.81 -9.03
C VAL A 131 -18.42 -4.88 -10.09
N TYR A 132 -19.03 -6.05 -9.91
CA TYR A 132 -18.97 -7.13 -10.88
C TYR A 132 -19.63 -6.75 -12.21
N GLU A 133 -20.82 -6.16 -12.17
CA GLU A 133 -21.52 -5.68 -13.37
C GLU A 133 -20.72 -4.63 -14.14
N LYS A 134 -20.06 -3.72 -13.42
CA LYS A 134 -19.27 -2.63 -14.00
C LYS A 134 -17.92 -3.10 -14.55
N THR A 135 -17.25 -4.04 -13.88
CA THR A 135 -15.84 -4.34 -14.14
C THR A 135 -15.57 -5.80 -14.52
N GLY A 136 -16.51 -6.71 -14.30
CA GLY A 136 -16.29 -8.17 -14.43
C GLY A 136 -15.39 -8.76 -13.33
N LEU A 137 -15.12 -8.02 -12.26
CA LEU A 137 -14.22 -8.42 -11.19
C LEU A 137 -14.96 -8.60 -9.87
N THR A 138 -14.41 -9.43 -8.98
CA THR A 138 -14.95 -9.65 -7.65
C THR A 138 -14.22 -8.84 -6.59
N CYS A 139 -14.90 -8.56 -5.49
CA CYS A 139 -14.30 -7.96 -4.29
C CYS A 139 -14.83 -8.65 -3.04
N SER A 140 -14.06 -8.59 -1.96
CA SER A 140 -14.45 -9.05 -0.64
C SER A 140 -14.73 -7.84 0.26
N VAL A 141 -15.77 -7.93 1.10
CA VAL A 141 -16.22 -6.80 1.90
C VAL A 141 -16.28 -7.18 3.37
N GLY A 142 -15.63 -6.38 4.20
CA GLY A 142 -15.77 -6.43 5.64
C GLY A 142 -16.73 -5.34 6.12
N VAL A 143 -17.68 -5.70 6.94
CA VAL A 143 -18.69 -4.80 7.51
C VAL A 143 -18.51 -4.74 9.01
N SER A 144 -18.32 -3.54 9.57
CA SER A 144 -18.24 -3.35 11.01
C SER A 144 -18.57 -1.91 11.42
N PHE A 145 -18.36 -1.57 12.68
CA PHE A 145 -18.60 -0.26 13.26
C PHE A 145 -17.34 0.61 13.36
N ASN A 146 -16.17 0.08 13.00
CA ASN A 146 -14.90 0.82 12.90
C ASN A 146 -14.00 0.27 11.80
N LYS A 147 -12.95 1.04 11.44
CA LYS A 147 -12.03 0.72 10.34
C LYS A 147 -11.21 -0.55 10.60
N PHE A 148 -10.72 -0.74 11.81
CA PHE A 148 -9.91 -1.90 12.16
C PHE A 148 -10.67 -3.20 11.91
N LEU A 149 -11.85 -3.33 12.49
CA LEU A 149 -12.67 -4.54 12.36
C LEU A 149 -13.16 -4.74 10.92
N ALA A 150 -13.55 -3.68 10.23
CA ALA A 150 -13.97 -3.78 8.84
C ALA A 150 -12.83 -4.33 7.95
N LYS A 151 -11.57 -3.88 8.17
CA LYS A 151 -10.43 -4.39 7.42
C LYS A 151 -10.11 -5.84 7.77
N MET A 152 -10.15 -6.21 9.04
CA MET A 152 -9.97 -7.59 9.46
C MET A 152 -11.01 -8.51 8.84
N ALA A 153 -12.28 -8.09 8.85
CA ALA A 153 -13.40 -8.81 8.26
C ALA A 153 -13.26 -9.06 6.76
N SER A 154 -12.80 -8.07 6.00
CA SER A 154 -12.66 -8.21 4.53
C SER A 154 -11.66 -9.26 4.09
N GLY A 155 -10.67 -9.58 4.94
CA GLY A 155 -9.68 -10.63 4.69
C GLY A 155 -10.16 -12.05 5.03
N TYR A 156 -11.23 -12.19 5.81
CA TYR A 156 -11.57 -13.46 6.47
C TYR A 156 -12.16 -14.51 5.51
N HIS A 157 -13.04 -14.11 4.61
CA HIS A 157 -13.68 -15.02 3.64
C HIS A 157 -13.37 -14.59 2.18
N LYS A 158 -12.09 -14.49 1.82
CA LYS A 158 -11.68 -14.24 0.42
C LYS A 158 -11.64 -15.54 -0.39
N PRO A 159 -12.00 -15.51 -1.68
CA PRO A 159 -12.56 -14.40 -2.46
C PRO A 159 -14.08 -14.25 -2.34
N SER A 160 -14.60 -13.09 -2.78
CA SER A 160 -16.03 -12.77 -2.92
C SER A 160 -16.85 -12.88 -1.64
N GLY A 161 -16.19 -12.86 -0.48
CA GLY A 161 -16.85 -12.98 0.81
C GLY A 161 -17.40 -11.64 1.33
N VAL A 162 -18.47 -11.74 2.12
CA VAL A 162 -18.93 -10.65 3.00
C VAL A 162 -18.85 -11.16 4.43
N THR A 163 -18.06 -10.47 5.26
CA THR A 163 -17.92 -10.80 6.69
C THR A 163 -18.40 -9.63 7.52
N VAL A 164 -19.29 -9.91 8.47
CA VAL A 164 -19.90 -8.90 9.35
C VAL A 164 -19.40 -9.11 10.77
N ILE A 165 -18.81 -8.07 11.34
CA ILE A 165 -18.40 -8.05 12.76
C ILE A 165 -19.24 -6.99 13.46
N THR A 166 -20.14 -7.46 14.34
CA THR A 166 -21.00 -6.62 15.17
C THR A 166 -20.35 -6.37 16.55
N PRO A 167 -20.81 -5.39 17.34
CA PRO A 167 -20.29 -5.18 18.69
C PRO A 167 -20.40 -6.43 19.58
N GLU A 168 -21.42 -7.26 19.37
CA GLU A 168 -21.69 -8.47 20.17
C GLU A 168 -20.62 -9.54 19.93
N ASN A 169 -20.19 -9.75 18.67
CA ASN A 169 -19.21 -10.80 18.32
C ASN A 169 -17.77 -10.28 18.20
N ALA A 170 -17.56 -8.96 18.24
CA ALA A 170 -16.24 -8.35 18.01
C ALA A 170 -15.17 -8.86 18.99
N LYS A 171 -15.51 -8.98 20.27
CA LYS A 171 -14.55 -9.44 21.30
C LYS A 171 -14.09 -10.87 21.04
N GLU A 172 -15.02 -11.77 20.74
CA GLU A 172 -14.72 -13.17 20.44
C GLU A 172 -13.86 -13.27 19.17
N PHE A 173 -14.26 -12.55 18.12
CA PHE A 173 -13.50 -12.48 16.87
C PHE A 173 -12.05 -12.01 17.10
N ILE A 174 -11.84 -10.89 17.80
CA ILE A 174 -10.52 -10.32 18.04
C ILE A 174 -9.61 -11.28 18.83
N ARG A 175 -10.15 -11.97 19.85
CA ARG A 175 -9.39 -12.86 20.70
C ARG A 175 -8.74 -14.01 19.92
N THR A 176 -9.42 -14.53 18.92
CA THR A 176 -8.94 -15.67 18.12
C THR A 176 -7.99 -15.31 17.01
N ILE A 177 -7.85 -14.00 16.67
CA ILE A 177 -6.99 -13.57 15.56
C ILE A 177 -5.51 -13.73 15.93
N PRO A 178 -4.69 -14.38 15.07
CA PRO A 178 -3.24 -14.39 15.20
C PRO A 178 -2.67 -12.97 15.19
N ILE A 179 -1.68 -12.70 16.03
CA ILE A 179 -1.14 -11.34 16.20
C ILE A 179 -0.51 -10.77 14.91
N GLU A 180 0.04 -11.62 14.06
CA GLU A 180 0.56 -11.22 12.74
C GLU A 180 -0.49 -10.74 11.76
N ASP A 181 -1.75 -11.12 11.98
CA ASP A 181 -2.87 -10.72 11.12
C ASP A 181 -3.51 -9.40 11.58
N PHE A 182 -3.13 -8.88 12.74
CA PHE A 182 -3.60 -7.57 13.20
C PHE A 182 -3.19 -6.47 12.24
N TYR A 183 -4.14 -5.69 11.77
CA TYR A 183 -3.86 -4.60 10.86
C TYR A 183 -2.84 -3.61 11.44
N GLY A 184 -1.72 -3.47 10.72
CA GLY A 184 -0.60 -2.63 11.11
C GLY A 184 0.48 -3.33 11.93
N VAL A 185 0.35 -4.61 12.19
CA VAL A 185 1.43 -5.46 12.70
C VAL A 185 2.19 -6.03 11.50
N GLY A 186 3.36 -5.45 11.22
CA GLY A 186 4.27 -5.97 10.19
C GLY A 186 5.12 -7.12 10.74
N LYS A 187 5.82 -7.83 9.84
CA LYS A 187 6.64 -9.01 10.19
C LYS A 187 7.56 -8.80 11.40
N VAL A 188 8.31 -7.70 11.43
CA VAL A 188 9.23 -7.39 12.54
C VAL A 188 8.48 -7.19 13.86
N SER A 189 7.33 -6.51 13.82
CA SER A 189 6.50 -6.30 15.01
C SER A 189 5.85 -7.59 15.47
N ALA A 190 5.39 -8.43 14.54
CA ALA A 190 4.84 -9.75 14.86
C ALA A 190 5.87 -10.63 15.55
N GLU A 191 7.11 -10.69 15.06
CA GLU A 191 8.19 -11.43 15.69
C GLU A 191 8.47 -10.95 17.13
N LYS A 192 8.54 -9.62 17.35
CA LYS A 192 8.72 -9.06 18.70
C LYS A 192 7.56 -9.39 19.65
N LEU A 193 6.31 -9.34 19.16
CA LEU A 193 5.14 -9.70 19.94
C LEU A 193 5.16 -11.19 20.31
N LYS A 194 5.45 -12.08 19.36
CA LYS A 194 5.59 -13.52 19.60
C LYS A 194 6.69 -13.85 20.60
N GLN A 195 7.86 -13.17 20.51
CA GLN A 195 8.94 -13.33 21.50
C GLN A 195 8.53 -12.88 22.91
N ALA A 196 7.57 -11.96 23.02
CA ALA A 196 6.98 -11.53 24.29
C ALA A 196 5.83 -12.44 24.76
N GLY A 197 5.57 -13.57 24.09
CA GLY A 197 4.51 -14.52 24.43
C GLY A 197 3.12 -14.11 23.95
N ILE A 198 3.02 -13.12 23.06
CA ILE A 198 1.74 -12.61 22.54
C ILE A 198 1.54 -13.22 21.13
N LEU A 199 0.71 -14.24 21.04
CA LEU A 199 0.43 -15.00 19.82
C LEU A 199 -0.90 -14.59 19.17
N THR A 200 -1.87 -14.19 19.99
CA THR A 200 -3.25 -13.88 19.58
C THR A 200 -3.76 -12.63 20.28
N GLY A 201 -4.96 -12.19 19.91
CA GLY A 201 -5.67 -11.13 20.63
C GLY A 201 -5.99 -11.50 22.08
N GLU A 202 -6.18 -12.80 22.41
CA GLU A 202 -6.40 -13.25 23.78
C GLU A 202 -5.19 -12.94 24.68
N ASP A 203 -3.98 -13.20 24.20
CA ASP A 203 -2.75 -12.90 24.95
C ASP A 203 -2.49 -11.38 25.08
N LEU A 204 -2.97 -10.61 24.11
CA LEU A 204 -2.81 -9.16 24.10
C LEU A 204 -3.79 -8.44 25.03
N PHE A 205 -5.01 -8.98 25.20
CA PHE A 205 -6.11 -8.33 25.91
C PHE A 205 -5.82 -7.95 27.37
N PRO A 206 -5.16 -8.81 28.21
CA PRO A 206 -4.91 -8.51 29.61
C PRO A 206 -3.86 -7.40 29.83
N LEU A 207 -3.06 -7.05 28.81
CA LEU A 207 -2.00 -6.07 28.97
C LEU A 207 -2.54 -4.64 29.06
N SER A 208 -1.96 -3.84 29.95
CA SER A 208 -2.28 -2.42 30.07
C SER A 208 -1.71 -1.60 28.91
N LYS A 209 -2.25 -0.40 28.72
CA LYS A 209 -1.75 0.52 27.69
C LYS A 209 -0.30 0.90 27.95
N GLU A 210 0.06 1.14 29.21
CA GLU A 210 1.40 1.53 29.67
C GLU A 210 2.42 0.41 29.43
N GLU A 211 2.05 -0.85 29.69
CA GLU A 211 2.91 -2.01 29.41
C GLU A 211 3.17 -2.17 27.92
N LEU A 212 2.12 -2.03 27.10
CA LEU A 212 2.23 -2.11 25.64
C LEU A 212 3.06 -0.98 25.07
N GLU A 213 2.88 0.24 25.55
CA GLU A 213 3.66 1.40 25.10
C GLU A 213 5.14 1.27 25.49
N LYS A 214 5.42 0.80 26.71
CA LYS A 214 6.80 0.55 27.19
C LYS A 214 7.50 -0.53 26.35
N LYS A 215 6.80 -1.61 25.97
CA LYS A 215 7.40 -2.74 25.24
C LYS A 215 7.47 -2.52 23.73
N PHE A 216 6.47 -1.84 23.14
CA PHE A 216 6.30 -1.76 21.69
C PHE A 216 6.24 -0.32 21.15
N GLY A 217 6.52 0.68 21.98
CA GLY A 217 6.56 2.09 21.59
C GLY A 217 5.21 2.57 21.03
N THR A 218 5.23 3.32 19.93
CA THR A 218 4.03 3.90 19.31
C THR A 218 2.99 2.88 18.82
N LEU A 219 3.37 1.62 18.65
CA LEU A 219 2.45 0.54 18.29
C LEU A 219 1.57 0.14 19.49
N GLY A 220 2.09 0.22 20.73
CA GLY A 220 1.42 -0.24 21.94
C GLY A 220 0.03 0.36 22.17
N PRO A 221 -0.13 1.69 22.20
CA PRO A 221 -1.44 2.33 22.40
C PRO A 221 -2.47 1.95 21.33
N ARG A 222 -2.03 1.72 20.09
CA ARG A 222 -2.89 1.27 19.00
C ARG A 222 -3.37 -0.16 19.23
N LEU A 223 -2.47 -1.08 19.57
CA LEU A 223 -2.80 -2.46 19.89
C LEU A 223 -3.78 -2.56 21.07
N TYR A 224 -3.59 -1.72 22.10
CA TYR A 224 -4.48 -1.63 23.25
C TYR A 224 -5.92 -1.32 22.85
N LEU A 225 -6.14 -0.36 21.96
CA LEU A 225 -7.47 -0.03 21.45
C LEU A 225 -8.01 -1.12 20.53
N GLN A 226 -7.18 -1.61 19.61
CA GLN A 226 -7.60 -2.62 18.64
C GLN A 226 -8.10 -3.91 19.29
N VAL A 227 -7.39 -4.41 20.33
CA VAL A 227 -7.79 -5.65 21.01
C VAL A 227 -9.09 -5.50 21.80
N ARG A 228 -9.49 -4.28 22.12
CA ARG A 228 -10.77 -3.96 22.78
C ARG A 228 -11.89 -3.67 21.79
N GLY A 229 -11.60 -3.76 20.48
CA GLY A 229 -12.55 -3.41 19.44
C GLY A 229 -12.80 -1.90 19.34
N GLU A 230 -11.92 -1.10 19.94
CA GLU A 230 -12.02 0.36 19.96
C GLU A 230 -11.16 0.96 18.84
N SER A 231 -11.69 1.97 18.19
CA SER A 231 -10.97 2.76 17.21
C SER A 231 -11.62 4.14 17.12
N ASN A 232 -10.84 5.16 17.33
CA ASN A 232 -11.28 6.56 17.21
C ASN A 232 -11.05 7.11 15.79
N ASP A 233 -10.70 6.24 14.84
CA ASP A 233 -10.30 6.65 13.50
C ASP A 233 -11.50 7.14 12.69
N GLN A 234 -11.55 8.42 12.42
CA GLN A 234 -12.40 8.97 11.37
C GLN A 234 -11.82 8.62 9.99
N LEU A 235 -12.68 8.58 8.96
CA LEU A 235 -12.19 8.43 7.59
C LEU A 235 -11.38 9.65 7.16
N THR A 236 -10.20 9.39 6.61
CA THR A 236 -9.33 10.42 6.03
C THR A 236 -9.70 10.60 4.57
N LEU A 237 -10.62 11.52 4.29
CA LEU A 237 -11.15 11.74 2.94
C LEU A 237 -10.13 12.36 1.99
N HIS A 238 -9.20 13.16 2.52
CA HIS A 238 -8.14 13.81 1.77
C HIS A 238 -6.78 13.53 2.43
N ARG A 239 -5.89 12.93 1.68
CA ARG A 239 -4.53 12.67 2.14
C ARG A 239 -3.55 13.50 1.31
N GLU A 240 -2.92 14.48 1.95
CA GLU A 240 -1.84 15.21 1.31
C GLU A 240 -0.61 14.33 1.11
N ARG A 241 -0.06 14.36 -0.09
CA ARG A 241 1.16 13.64 -0.42
C ARG A 241 2.35 14.31 0.26
N LYS A 242 3.10 13.56 1.06
CA LYS A 242 4.26 14.07 1.80
C LYS A 242 5.58 13.97 1.01
N SER A 243 5.67 13.03 0.07
CA SER A 243 6.87 12.80 -0.73
C SER A 243 6.53 12.20 -2.10
N ILE A 244 7.45 12.37 -3.05
CA ILE A 244 7.45 11.73 -4.37
C ILE A 244 8.83 11.14 -4.57
N GLY A 245 8.92 9.88 -4.99
CA GLY A 245 10.20 9.22 -5.19
C GLY A 245 10.15 8.18 -6.30
N THR A 246 11.31 7.89 -6.82
CA THR A 246 11.56 6.81 -7.78
C THR A 246 12.81 6.05 -7.37
N GLU A 247 12.83 4.73 -7.55
CA GLU A 247 13.97 3.90 -7.23
C GLU A 247 14.09 2.73 -8.22
N ARG A 248 15.32 2.25 -8.40
CA ARG A 248 15.61 1.13 -9.27
C ARG A 248 16.48 0.10 -8.58
N THR A 249 16.03 -1.15 -8.55
CA THR A 249 16.92 -2.27 -8.27
C THR A 249 17.68 -2.61 -9.52
N LEU A 250 19.01 -2.54 -9.47
CA LEU A 250 19.88 -2.78 -10.61
C LEU A 250 19.90 -4.28 -10.98
N ILE A 251 20.03 -4.58 -12.28
CA ILE A 251 20.11 -5.98 -12.76
C ILE A 251 21.36 -6.65 -12.20
N LYS A 252 22.50 -5.92 -12.19
CA LYS A 252 23.77 -6.33 -11.55
C LYS A 252 24.20 -5.24 -10.58
N ASP A 253 24.80 -5.66 -9.48
CA ASP A 253 25.40 -4.72 -8.54
C ASP A 253 26.60 -4.05 -9.21
N THR A 254 26.80 -2.76 -8.97
CA THR A 254 27.85 -1.99 -9.62
C THR A 254 28.45 -0.93 -8.69
N THR A 255 29.74 -0.65 -8.90
CA THR A 255 30.47 0.48 -8.33
C THR A 255 30.68 1.58 -9.39
N ASP A 256 30.20 1.37 -10.62
CA ASP A 256 30.42 2.29 -11.74
C ASP A 256 29.65 3.60 -11.52
N HIS A 257 30.40 4.68 -11.29
CA HIS A 257 29.88 6.02 -11.06
C HIS A 257 29.05 6.52 -12.25
N GLY A 258 29.48 6.25 -13.48
CA GLY A 258 28.78 6.70 -14.68
C GLY A 258 27.38 6.08 -14.80
N ILE A 259 27.27 4.78 -14.50
CA ILE A 259 25.97 4.08 -14.48
C ILE A 259 25.08 4.67 -13.38
N LEU A 260 25.62 4.84 -12.17
CA LEU A 260 24.83 5.31 -11.03
C LEU A 260 24.38 6.77 -11.18
N THR A 261 25.24 7.65 -11.67
CA THR A 261 24.89 9.05 -11.93
C THR A 261 23.91 9.20 -13.09
N GLY A 262 24.00 8.33 -14.11
CA GLY A 262 23.00 8.24 -15.18
C GLY A 262 21.59 7.93 -14.65
N TYR A 263 21.45 7.04 -13.65
CA TYR A 263 20.17 6.82 -12.98
C TYR A 263 19.69 8.04 -12.19
N LEU A 264 20.60 8.79 -11.55
CA LEU A 264 20.21 10.01 -10.82
C LEU A 264 19.67 11.08 -11.77
N GLU A 265 20.24 11.22 -12.95
CA GLU A 265 19.76 12.13 -13.98
C GLU A 265 18.37 11.72 -14.48
N GLU A 266 18.17 10.41 -14.80
CA GLU A 266 16.85 9.85 -15.18
C GLU A 266 15.80 10.12 -14.09
N PHE A 267 16.17 9.89 -12.83
CA PHE A 267 15.25 10.11 -11.71
C PHE A 267 14.92 11.58 -11.49
N ALA A 268 15.89 12.48 -11.62
CA ALA A 268 15.65 13.91 -11.49
C ALA A 268 14.67 14.40 -12.57
N GLN A 269 14.82 13.93 -13.82
CA GLN A 269 13.89 14.21 -14.90
C GLN A 269 12.48 13.65 -14.63
N GLU A 270 12.38 12.42 -14.10
CA GLU A 270 11.11 11.81 -13.75
C GLU A 270 10.42 12.59 -12.62
N LEU A 271 11.17 13.00 -11.59
CA LEU A 271 10.66 13.77 -10.45
C LEU A 271 10.18 15.17 -10.90
N GLU A 272 10.90 15.86 -11.78
CA GLU A 272 10.43 17.12 -12.36
C GLU A 272 9.06 16.93 -13.05
N ARG A 273 8.92 15.90 -13.91
CA ARG A 273 7.63 15.59 -14.56
C ARG A 273 6.52 15.33 -13.56
N MET A 274 6.83 14.58 -12.49
CA MET A 274 5.85 14.26 -11.45
C MET A 274 5.44 15.48 -10.64
N LEU A 275 6.37 16.37 -10.32
CA LEU A 275 6.13 17.64 -9.61
C LEU A 275 5.30 18.58 -10.48
N LYS A 276 5.70 18.83 -11.72
CA LYS A 276 4.98 19.69 -12.67
C LYS A 276 3.54 19.23 -12.91
N LYS A 277 3.33 17.92 -13.13
CA LYS A 277 1.98 17.34 -13.32
C LYS A 277 1.03 17.63 -12.16
N ARG A 278 1.55 17.88 -10.95
CA ARG A 278 0.78 18.10 -9.73
C ARG A 278 0.82 19.54 -9.23
N SER A 279 1.48 20.42 -9.96
CA SER A 279 1.73 21.81 -9.53
C SER A 279 2.39 21.85 -8.15
N LEU A 280 3.43 21.02 -7.94
CA LEU A 280 4.17 20.92 -6.70
C LEU A 280 5.62 21.38 -6.88
N ALA A 281 6.22 21.87 -5.80
CA ALA A 281 7.63 22.03 -5.61
C ALA A 281 8.07 21.37 -4.30
N CYS A 282 9.35 21.08 -4.14
CA CYS A 282 9.89 20.40 -2.96
C CYS A 282 11.01 21.22 -2.33
N ARG A 283 11.34 20.93 -1.07
CA ARG A 283 12.50 21.55 -0.40
C ARG A 283 13.57 20.52 0.00
N THR A 284 13.23 19.26 0.07
CA THR A 284 14.16 18.21 0.51
C THR A 284 14.37 17.20 -0.60
N VAL A 285 15.63 16.92 -0.88
CA VAL A 285 16.07 15.84 -1.77
C VAL A 285 16.75 14.78 -0.91
N THR A 286 16.38 13.52 -1.08
CA THR A 286 16.91 12.37 -0.35
C THR A 286 17.43 11.34 -1.33
N LEU A 287 18.71 11.01 -1.22
CA LEU A 287 19.33 9.89 -1.90
C LEU A 287 19.24 8.62 -1.04
N LYS A 288 18.88 7.51 -1.67
CA LYS A 288 18.86 6.18 -1.08
C LYS A 288 19.76 5.26 -1.87
N LEU A 289 20.71 4.63 -1.18
CA LEU A 289 21.57 3.57 -1.71
C LEU A 289 21.37 2.31 -0.89
N ARG A 290 21.38 1.15 -1.56
CA ARG A 290 21.36 -0.14 -0.89
C ARG A 290 22.43 -1.04 -1.49
N ASP A 291 23.23 -1.66 -0.66
CA ASP A 291 24.28 -2.60 -1.06
C ASP A 291 23.76 -4.03 -1.31
N LEU A 292 24.64 -4.93 -1.68
CA LEU A 292 24.33 -6.35 -1.93
C LEU A 292 23.90 -7.11 -0.67
N GLU A 293 24.30 -6.65 0.51
CA GLU A 293 23.93 -7.22 1.81
C GLU A 293 22.59 -6.69 2.33
N PHE A 294 21.91 -5.87 1.52
CA PHE A 294 20.65 -5.18 1.86
C PHE A 294 20.77 -4.10 2.93
N ASN A 295 21.99 -3.65 3.27
CA ASN A 295 22.16 -2.46 4.09
C ASN A 295 21.70 -1.24 3.30
N THR A 296 20.78 -0.48 3.89
CA THR A 296 20.22 0.72 3.26
C THR A 296 20.80 1.96 3.91
N MET A 297 21.37 2.83 3.08
CA MET A 297 21.87 4.14 3.46
C MET A 297 20.96 5.21 2.85
N THR A 298 20.61 6.22 3.61
CA THR A 298 19.86 7.38 3.14
C THR A 298 20.51 8.66 3.64
N LYS A 299 20.60 9.65 2.77
CA LYS A 299 21.05 11.00 3.13
C LYS A 299 20.18 12.03 2.46
N SER A 300 19.89 13.12 3.14
CA SER A 300 19.00 14.17 2.65
C SER A 300 19.55 15.56 2.88
N VAL A 301 19.24 16.47 1.97
CA VAL A 301 19.48 17.90 2.08
C VAL A 301 18.16 18.64 1.96
N THR A 302 17.93 19.58 2.87
CA THR A 302 16.77 20.48 2.83
C THR A 302 17.24 21.88 2.45
N MET A 303 16.71 22.38 1.34
CA MET A 303 17.00 23.68 0.80
C MET A 303 16.14 24.77 1.47
N ARG A 304 16.62 26.01 1.42
CA ARG A 304 15.84 27.18 1.87
C ARG A 304 14.67 27.45 0.92
N ASP A 305 14.96 27.37 -0.37
CA ASP A 305 14.00 27.66 -1.44
C ASP A 305 13.36 26.38 -1.99
N TYR A 306 12.19 26.52 -2.60
CA TYR A 306 11.49 25.44 -3.25
C TYR A 306 12.04 25.16 -4.65
N LEU A 307 12.23 23.88 -4.95
CA LEU A 307 12.79 23.36 -6.19
C LEU A 307 11.74 22.56 -6.96
N ASN A 308 11.78 22.63 -8.29
CA ASN A 308 10.96 21.75 -9.13
C ASN A 308 11.59 21.45 -10.50
N LYS A 309 12.85 21.85 -10.72
CA LYS A 309 13.58 21.62 -11.97
C LYS A 309 14.56 20.47 -11.86
N GLN A 310 14.74 19.75 -12.96
CA GLN A 310 15.67 18.62 -13.07
C GLN A 310 17.08 18.99 -12.62
N GLU A 311 17.62 20.10 -13.15
CA GLU A 311 19.01 20.48 -12.93
C GLU A 311 19.31 20.73 -11.45
N GLU A 312 18.38 21.36 -10.73
CA GLU A 312 18.50 21.65 -9.30
C GLU A 312 18.47 20.34 -8.48
N ILE A 313 17.51 19.46 -8.78
CA ILE A 313 17.36 18.15 -8.09
C ILE A 313 18.58 17.27 -8.38
N TYR A 314 19.05 17.24 -9.62
CA TYR A 314 20.22 16.46 -10.04
C TYR A 314 21.50 16.93 -9.37
N SER A 315 21.75 18.24 -9.34
CA SER A 315 22.94 18.81 -8.69
C SER A 315 23.04 18.43 -7.21
N ILE A 316 21.90 18.47 -6.48
CA ILE A 316 21.85 18.07 -5.08
C ILE A 316 22.04 16.54 -4.97
N ALA A 317 21.44 15.76 -5.87
CA ALA A 317 21.58 14.31 -5.88
C ALA A 317 23.03 13.86 -6.11
N LEU A 318 23.76 14.54 -7.00
CA LEU A 318 25.19 14.32 -7.24
C LEU A 318 26.02 14.63 -5.98
N GLN A 319 25.80 15.78 -5.35
CA GLN A 319 26.50 16.11 -4.11
C GLN A 319 26.29 15.03 -3.05
N LEU A 320 25.03 14.61 -2.82
CA LEU A 320 24.72 13.54 -1.88
C LEU A 320 25.38 12.21 -2.27
N PHE A 321 25.46 11.92 -3.56
CA PHE A 321 26.09 10.71 -4.07
C PHE A 321 27.60 10.70 -3.79
N GLU A 322 28.30 11.78 -4.09
CA GLU A 322 29.75 11.89 -3.79
C GLU A 322 30.04 11.76 -2.29
N GLU A 323 29.18 12.31 -1.43
CA GLU A 323 29.31 12.20 0.02
C GLU A 323 28.98 10.82 0.58
N MET A 324 28.19 10.01 -0.12
CA MET A 324 27.71 8.69 0.34
C MET A 324 28.42 7.53 -0.34
N MET A 325 28.96 7.76 -1.56
CA MET A 325 29.55 6.68 -2.33
C MET A 325 30.80 6.13 -1.62
N GLN A 326 30.77 4.83 -1.41
CA GLN A 326 31.89 4.03 -0.92
C GLN A 326 32.24 3.00 -2.00
N GLU A 327 33.39 2.37 -1.90
CA GLU A 327 33.83 1.29 -2.81
C GLU A 327 33.00 -0.01 -2.62
N ARG A 328 31.68 0.13 -2.43
CA ARG A 328 30.76 -0.99 -2.26
C ARG A 328 29.83 -1.09 -3.45
N PRO A 329 29.61 -2.31 -3.98
CA PRO A 329 28.64 -2.50 -5.06
C PRO A 329 27.23 -2.11 -4.62
N ILE A 330 26.60 -1.25 -5.40
CA ILE A 330 25.24 -0.78 -5.17
C ILE A 330 24.25 -1.70 -5.91
N ARG A 331 23.27 -2.17 -5.16
CA ARG A 331 22.17 -3.02 -5.63
C ARG A 331 20.92 -2.20 -6.00
N LEU A 332 20.65 -1.14 -5.26
CA LEU A 332 19.49 -0.27 -5.48
C LEU A 332 19.90 1.18 -5.29
N ILE A 333 19.42 2.02 -6.19
CA ILE A 333 19.54 3.46 -6.10
C ILE A 333 18.16 4.09 -6.20
N GLY A 334 17.90 5.14 -5.44
CA GLY A 334 16.62 5.84 -5.44
C GLY A 334 16.76 7.31 -5.05
N LEU A 335 15.87 8.13 -5.60
CA LEU A 335 15.79 9.54 -5.32
C LEU A 335 14.37 9.89 -4.88
N THR A 336 14.25 10.64 -3.78
CA THR A 336 12.96 11.04 -3.23
C THR A 336 12.98 12.53 -2.91
N VAL A 337 11.89 13.22 -3.21
CA VAL A 337 11.67 14.61 -2.84
C VAL A 337 10.52 14.72 -1.84
N SER A 338 10.68 15.61 -0.86
CA SER A 338 9.71 15.83 0.22
C SER A 338 9.62 17.29 0.63
N HIS A 339 8.84 17.59 1.68
CA HIS A 339 8.42 18.96 2.01
C HIS A 339 7.82 19.63 0.79
N LEU A 340 6.74 18.98 0.30
CA LEU A 340 6.04 19.41 -0.92
C LEU A 340 5.12 20.59 -0.62
N GLU A 341 5.08 21.58 -1.55
CA GLU A 341 4.16 22.71 -1.50
C GLU A 341 3.57 22.95 -2.88
N ASN A 342 2.33 23.47 -2.91
CA ASN A 342 1.68 23.82 -4.16
C ASN A 342 2.27 25.11 -4.74
N THR A 343 2.75 25.05 -5.99
CA THR A 343 3.38 26.18 -6.66
C THR A 343 2.46 27.41 -6.77
N ASN A 344 1.14 27.20 -6.92
CA ASN A 344 0.18 28.31 -6.97
C ASN A 344 0.09 29.08 -5.63
N ARG A 345 0.36 28.43 -4.50
CA ARG A 345 0.42 29.11 -3.19
C ARG A 345 1.71 29.91 -3.05
N LEU A 346 2.84 29.36 -3.51
CA LEU A 346 4.13 30.04 -3.50
C LEU A 346 4.11 31.35 -4.30
N TYR A 347 3.51 31.34 -5.50
CA TYR A 347 3.39 32.54 -6.34
C TYR A 347 2.42 33.60 -5.78
N LYS A 348 1.41 33.20 -5.00
CA LYS A 348 0.54 34.18 -4.34
C LYS A 348 1.26 34.94 -3.21
N GLN A 349 2.16 34.30 -2.50
CA GLN A 349 2.92 34.90 -1.40
C GLN A 349 3.95 35.90 -1.94
N LEU A 350 4.52 35.68 -3.13
CA LEU A 350 5.44 36.60 -3.80
C LEU A 350 4.76 37.86 -4.36
N LYS A 351 3.44 37.85 -4.57
CA LYS A 351 2.68 39.01 -5.09
C LYS A 351 2.20 39.98 -4.01
N LEU A 352 2.51 39.74 -2.75
CA LEU A 352 2.11 40.57 -1.60
C LEU A 352 3.23 41.52 -1.11
N PHE A 353 4.39 41.53 -1.81
CA PHE A 353 5.49 42.44 -1.54
C PHE A 353 5.90 43.18 -2.82
#